data_0cc4ced3ac56a43635fc20f1a5d2cc9c
#
_entry.id   0cc4ced3ac56a43635fc20f1a5d2cc9c
#
_cell.length_a   1.000
_cell.length_b   1.000
_cell.length_c   1.000
_cell.angle_alpha   90.00
_cell.angle_beta   90.00
_cell.angle_gamma   90.00
#
_symmetry.space_group_name_H-M   'P 1'
#
loop_
_entity.id
_entity.type
_entity.pdbx_description
1 polymer ?
#
loop_
_entity_poly.entity_id
_entity_poly.type
_entity_poly.pdbx_seq_one_letter_code
_entity_poly.pdbx_strand_id
1 'polypeptide(L)'
;MKEWVRDHEKILKEAASALLAFVVGACLVFMIHPVKTLPKDRLLSLSQMHEASQQFVASSSKAPTLEDLLLLELARGEGKTQKNWVTLSAFVKKFGKAASFTQEDTSFGAQVQLGYGSPVKGLYPYTIEFQKQGDAFYVSSIQGFAPKSSHYQSKKNLKLADFAGYKPLDGKKEKGTSLEEVLNKSGLPNSLSLTSTKDEQVLALSYQVTDGLVSLTFERDQTGQFRLTKKG
;
A
#
# COMPACT_ATOMS: atom_id res chain seq x y z
N MET A 1 -6.20 -28.56 27.79
CA MET A 1 -4.94 -28.41 27.06
C MET A 1 -5.03 -28.82 25.58
N LYS A 2 -5.61 -29.99 25.24
CA LYS A 2 -5.74 -30.44 23.81
C LYS A 2 -6.69 -29.58 22.96
N GLU A 3 -7.75 -29.00 23.50
CA GLU A 3 -8.68 -28.13 22.78
C GLU A 3 -8.05 -26.77 22.45
N TRP A 4 -7.32 -26.18 23.41
CA TRP A 4 -6.64 -24.90 23.21
C TRP A 4 -5.60 -24.96 22.09
N VAL A 5 -4.84 -26.07 21.96
CA VAL A 5 -3.85 -26.28 20.90
C VAL A 5 -4.54 -26.43 19.55
N ARG A 6 -5.69 -27.11 19.48
CA ARG A 6 -6.44 -27.31 18.24
C ARG A 6 -7.05 -26.03 17.69
N ASP A 7 -7.53 -25.16 18.56
CA ASP A 7 -8.11 -23.87 18.16
C ASP A 7 -7.04 -22.89 17.67
N HIS A 8 -5.85 -22.89 18.29
CA HIS A 8 -4.72 -22.09 17.81
C HIS A 8 -4.16 -22.60 16.48
N GLU A 9 -4.15 -23.91 16.25
CA GLU A 9 -3.72 -24.50 14.99
C GLU A 9 -4.69 -24.17 13.84
N LYS A 10 -6.00 -24.12 14.13
CA LYS A 10 -7.03 -23.70 13.17
C LYS A 10 -6.89 -22.21 12.81
N ILE A 11 -6.71 -21.35 13.80
CA ILE A 11 -6.50 -19.90 13.59
C ILE A 11 -5.22 -19.64 12.78
N LEU A 12 -4.13 -20.38 13.07
CA LEU A 12 -2.88 -20.26 12.31
C LEU A 12 -3.03 -20.72 10.85
N LYS A 13 -3.79 -21.79 10.60
CA LYS A 13 -4.07 -22.28 9.23
C LYS A 13 -4.96 -21.32 8.45
N GLU A 14 -5.96 -20.74 9.09
CA GLU A 14 -6.83 -19.74 8.47
C GLU A 14 -6.08 -18.42 8.18
N ALA A 15 -5.23 -17.96 9.11
CA ALA A 15 -4.37 -16.80 8.92
C ALA A 15 -3.32 -17.03 7.80
N ALA A 16 -2.72 -18.21 7.73
CA ALA A 16 -1.80 -18.58 6.67
C ALA A 16 -2.50 -18.65 5.30
N SER A 17 -3.72 -19.18 5.26
CA SER A 17 -4.53 -19.26 4.03
C SER A 17 -4.96 -17.87 3.54
N ALA A 18 -5.32 -16.95 4.46
CA ALA A 18 -5.67 -15.57 4.14
C ALA A 18 -4.45 -14.78 3.64
N LEU A 19 -3.27 -15.01 4.23
CA LEU A 19 -2.02 -14.40 3.78
C LEU A 19 -1.62 -14.92 2.40
N LEU A 20 -1.77 -16.22 2.15
CA LEU A 20 -1.50 -16.85 0.85
C LEU A 20 -2.48 -16.35 -0.22
N ALA A 21 -3.76 -16.21 0.09
CA ALA A 21 -4.76 -15.66 -0.81
C ALA A 21 -4.50 -14.18 -1.14
N PHE A 22 -3.99 -13.41 -0.18
CA PHE A 22 -3.60 -12.01 -0.38
C PHE A 22 -2.37 -11.89 -1.29
N VAL A 23 -1.34 -12.72 -1.06
CA VAL A 23 -0.13 -12.79 -1.90
C VAL A 23 -0.47 -13.28 -3.31
N VAL A 24 -1.32 -14.31 -3.44
CA VAL A 24 -1.78 -14.84 -4.74
C VAL A 24 -2.69 -13.83 -5.45
N GLY A 25 -3.57 -13.13 -4.73
CA GLY A 25 -4.41 -12.07 -5.30
C GLY A 25 -3.60 -10.88 -5.80
N ALA A 26 -2.58 -10.46 -5.07
CA ALA A 26 -1.64 -9.44 -5.51
C ALA A 26 -0.83 -9.90 -6.74
N CYS A 27 -0.37 -11.16 -6.76
CA CYS A 27 0.36 -11.73 -7.90
C CYS A 27 -0.52 -11.91 -9.15
N LEU A 28 -1.81 -12.28 -9.01
CA LEU A 28 -2.71 -12.48 -10.17
C LEU A 28 -3.05 -11.18 -10.91
N VAL A 29 -3.08 -10.04 -10.24
CA VAL A 29 -3.24 -8.74 -10.89
C VAL A 29 -2.03 -8.41 -11.77
N PHE A 30 -0.84 -8.96 -11.46
CA PHE A 30 0.39 -8.73 -12.21
C PHE A 30 0.63 -9.69 -13.39
N MET A 31 -0.14 -10.79 -13.52
CA MET A 31 0.13 -11.83 -14.55
C MET A 31 -0.53 -11.60 -15.91
N ILE A 32 -1.28 -10.52 -16.15
CA ILE A 32 -2.06 -10.33 -17.40
C ILE A 32 -1.34 -9.43 -18.44
N HIS A 33 -0.13 -8.98 -18.19
CA HIS A 33 0.59 -8.13 -19.14
C HIS A 33 1.75 -8.89 -19.81
N PRO A 34 1.94 -8.76 -21.16
CA PRO A 34 3.05 -9.41 -21.84
C PRO A 34 4.37 -8.86 -21.32
N VAL A 35 5.21 -9.77 -20.83
CA VAL A 35 6.55 -9.46 -20.34
C VAL A 35 7.39 -8.92 -21.50
N LYS A 36 7.58 -7.61 -21.56
CA LYS A 36 8.65 -7.02 -22.36
C LYS A 36 9.94 -7.16 -21.57
N THR A 37 10.86 -7.98 -22.03
CA THR A 37 12.22 -8.06 -21.50
C THR A 37 12.87 -6.69 -21.59
N LEU A 38 13.15 -6.10 -20.42
CA LEU A 38 13.79 -4.78 -20.34
C LEU A 38 15.31 -4.91 -20.41
N PRO A 39 16.00 -3.95 -21.03
CA PRO A 39 17.47 -3.95 -21.10
C PRO A 39 18.10 -4.00 -19.71
N LYS A 40 19.20 -4.79 -19.54
CA LYS A 40 19.91 -5.00 -18.27
C LYS A 40 20.61 -3.74 -17.70
N ASP A 41 20.74 -2.71 -18.49
CA ASP A 41 21.45 -1.46 -18.22
C ASP A 41 20.64 -0.44 -17.40
N ARG A 42 19.49 -0.83 -16.85
CA ARG A 42 18.60 0.04 -16.06
C ARG A 42 18.83 -0.02 -14.54
N LEU A 43 19.60 -0.99 -14.06
CA LEU A 43 19.99 -1.06 -12.66
C LEU A 43 21.18 -0.12 -12.40
N LEU A 44 21.18 0.50 -11.22
CA LEU A 44 22.36 1.20 -10.74
C LEU A 44 23.50 0.20 -10.54
N SER A 45 24.73 0.60 -10.87
CA SER A 45 25.91 -0.15 -10.45
C SER A 45 26.03 -0.21 -8.92
N LEU A 46 26.81 -1.11 -8.37
CA LEU A 46 27.03 -1.20 -6.91
C LEU A 46 27.47 0.12 -6.31
N SER A 47 28.35 0.88 -6.98
CA SER A 47 28.78 2.21 -6.53
C SER A 47 27.63 3.21 -6.52
N GLN A 48 26.82 3.25 -7.56
CA GLN A 48 25.65 4.11 -7.63
C GLN A 48 24.57 3.72 -6.61
N MET A 49 24.39 2.43 -6.31
CA MET A 49 23.50 1.98 -5.23
C MET A 49 24.01 2.46 -3.87
N HIS A 50 25.32 2.43 -3.64
CA HIS A 50 25.92 2.92 -2.41
C HIS A 50 25.69 4.43 -2.24
N GLU A 51 25.94 5.22 -3.29
CA GLU A 51 25.66 6.66 -3.31
C GLU A 51 24.17 6.97 -3.10
N ALA A 52 23.29 6.24 -3.80
CA ALA A 52 21.84 6.40 -3.66
C ALA A 52 21.38 6.05 -2.23
N SER A 53 21.94 5.00 -1.62
CA SER A 53 21.61 4.66 -0.23
C SER A 53 22.04 5.76 0.73
N GLN A 54 23.22 6.37 0.57
CA GLN A 54 23.65 7.51 1.38
C GLN A 54 22.75 8.74 1.19
N GLN A 55 22.26 8.95 -0.02
CA GLN A 55 21.35 10.07 -0.33
C GLN A 55 19.97 9.88 0.29
N PHE A 56 19.42 8.66 0.26
CA PHE A 56 18.03 8.39 0.60
C PHE A 56 17.80 7.70 1.94
N VAL A 57 18.86 7.19 2.60
CA VAL A 57 18.75 6.46 3.86
C VAL A 57 19.39 7.22 5.02
N ALA A 58 18.80 7.07 6.21
CA ALA A 58 19.32 7.56 7.48
C ALA A 58 19.14 6.47 8.55
N SER A 59 19.93 6.57 9.63
CA SER A 59 19.86 5.64 10.78
C SER A 59 18.50 5.68 11.50
N SER A 60 17.75 6.76 11.37
CA SER A 60 16.38 6.90 11.87
C SER A 60 15.48 7.49 10.80
N SER A 61 14.27 6.99 10.72
CA SER A 61 13.27 7.43 9.75
C SER A 61 11.93 7.61 10.45
N LYS A 62 11.25 8.72 10.17
CA LYS A 62 9.88 8.94 10.64
C LYS A 62 8.90 8.43 9.59
N ALA A 63 7.97 7.59 10.03
CA ALA A 63 6.90 7.13 9.14
C ALA A 63 5.98 8.31 8.76
N PRO A 64 5.60 8.47 7.47
CA PRO A 64 4.54 9.40 7.06
C PRO A 64 3.21 9.07 7.75
N THR A 65 2.30 10.03 7.82
CA THR A 65 0.94 9.75 8.29
C THR A 65 0.06 9.22 7.15
N LEU A 66 -1.06 8.59 7.49
CA LEU A 66 -2.04 8.12 6.50
C LEU A 66 -2.51 9.28 5.61
N GLU A 67 -2.82 10.41 6.23
CA GLU A 67 -3.30 11.62 5.53
C GLU A 67 -2.29 12.12 4.51
N ASP A 68 -1.02 12.16 4.89
CA ASP A 68 0.07 12.55 3.98
C ASP A 68 0.15 11.65 2.75
N LEU A 69 -0.02 10.34 2.94
CA LEU A 69 0.06 9.36 1.86
C LEU A 69 -1.16 9.40 0.94
N LEU A 70 -2.35 9.63 1.49
CA LEU A 70 -3.58 9.73 0.71
C LEU A 70 -3.64 10.97 -0.21
N LEU A 71 -2.82 11.98 0.06
CA LEU A 71 -2.69 13.17 -0.79
C LEU A 71 -1.75 12.97 -1.99
N LEU A 72 -1.03 11.85 -2.06
CA LEU A 72 -0.08 11.62 -3.14
C LEU A 72 -0.78 11.21 -4.43
N GLU A 73 -0.26 11.71 -5.55
CA GLU A 73 -0.60 11.23 -6.89
C GLU A 73 0.46 10.20 -7.31
N LEU A 74 0.03 8.95 -7.44
CA LEU A 74 0.88 7.84 -7.85
C LEU A 74 1.03 7.81 -9.38
N ALA A 75 2.16 7.30 -9.85
CA ALA A 75 2.38 7.05 -11.27
C ALA A 75 1.38 6.02 -11.78
N ARG A 76 0.79 6.29 -12.95
CA ARG A 76 -0.19 5.41 -13.59
C ARG A 76 0.45 4.77 -14.80
N GLY A 77 0.62 3.46 -14.79
CA GLY A 77 0.97 2.60 -15.91
C GLY A 77 1.90 3.17 -17.01
N GLU A 78 1.95 2.55 -18.17
CA GLU A 78 2.67 3.05 -19.34
C GLU A 78 1.92 4.24 -19.96
N GLY A 79 2.47 5.43 -19.86
CA GLY A 79 1.85 6.64 -20.43
C GLY A 79 2.74 7.88 -20.31
N LYS A 80 2.21 9.04 -20.69
CA LYS A 80 2.91 10.31 -20.50
C LYS A 80 2.97 10.65 -19.03
N THR A 81 4.19 10.90 -18.52
CA THR A 81 4.43 11.40 -17.17
C THR A 81 3.57 12.62 -16.89
N GLN A 82 2.82 12.61 -15.80
CA GLN A 82 2.02 13.73 -15.36
C GLN A 82 2.82 14.61 -14.39
N LYS A 83 2.61 15.92 -14.44
CA LYS A 83 3.36 16.89 -13.61
C LYS A 83 3.16 16.70 -12.10
N ASN A 84 2.05 16.11 -11.69
CA ASN A 84 1.69 15.92 -10.29
C ASN A 84 2.17 14.59 -9.69
N TRP A 85 2.76 13.70 -10.49
CA TRP A 85 3.35 12.46 -9.98
C TRP A 85 4.56 12.75 -9.09
N VAL A 86 4.63 12.06 -7.96
CA VAL A 86 5.66 12.30 -6.97
C VAL A 86 6.93 11.51 -7.30
N THR A 87 8.02 12.21 -7.55
CA THR A 87 9.34 11.58 -7.78
C THR A 87 9.95 11.10 -6.47
N LEU A 88 10.90 10.14 -6.56
CA LEU A 88 11.71 9.66 -5.44
C LEU A 88 12.34 10.81 -4.65
N SER A 89 13.01 11.74 -5.34
CA SER A 89 13.66 12.88 -4.70
C SER A 89 12.66 13.82 -4.02
N ALA A 90 11.51 14.09 -4.66
CA ALA A 90 10.46 14.92 -4.09
C ALA A 90 9.83 14.26 -2.85
N PHE A 91 9.64 12.93 -2.88
CA PHE A 91 9.14 12.18 -1.75
C PHE A 91 10.08 12.26 -0.55
N VAL A 92 11.38 11.97 -0.77
CA VAL A 92 12.39 12.07 0.29
C VAL A 92 12.57 13.49 0.80
N LYS A 93 12.47 14.51 -0.07
CA LYS A 93 12.49 15.92 0.36
C LYS A 93 11.31 16.26 1.28
N LYS A 94 10.13 15.70 1.00
CA LYS A 94 8.91 15.97 1.78
C LYS A 94 8.88 15.19 3.11
N PHE A 95 9.22 13.91 3.09
CA PHE A 95 9.03 13.00 4.22
C PHE A 95 10.33 12.68 4.97
N GLY A 96 11.47 13.15 4.48
CA GLY A 96 12.79 12.83 5.03
C GLY A 96 13.34 11.51 4.48
N LYS A 97 14.55 11.17 4.94
CA LYS A 97 15.24 9.95 4.51
C LYS A 97 14.54 8.69 5.08
N ALA A 98 14.59 7.62 4.31
CA ALA A 98 14.06 6.30 4.69
C ALA A 98 14.99 5.56 5.66
N ALA A 99 14.52 4.48 6.26
CA ALA A 99 15.34 3.57 7.05
C ALA A 99 16.00 2.48 6.18
N SER A 100 15.44 2.20 5.01
CA SER A 100 16.04 1.25 4.04
C SER A 100 15.85 1.69 2.61
N PHE A 101 16.72 1.21 1.74
CA PHE A 101 16.71 1.38 0.30
C PHE A 101 17.04 0.05 -0.36
N THR A 102 16.21 -0.41 -1.26
CA THR A 102 16.50 -1.54 -2.15
C THR A 102 16.18 -1.18 -3.59
N GLN A 103 16.85 -1.81 -4.52
CA GLN A 103 16.58 -1.69 -5.94
C GLN A 103 16.48 -3.06 -6.57
N GLU A 104 15.49 -3.23 -7.41
CA GLU A 104 15.23 -4.48 -8.13
C GLU A 104 14.97 -4.17 -9.61
N ASP A 105 15.32 -5.13 -10.48
CA ASP A 105 14.88 -5.15 -11.87
C ASP A 105 13.75 -6.16 -11.99
N THR A 106 12.57 -5.66 -12.29
CA THR A 106 11.37 -6.47 -12.40
C THR A 106 10.93 -6.57 -13.86
N SER A 107 9.97 -7.44 -14.13
CA SER A 107 9.33 -7.53 -15.45
C SER A 107 8.68 -6.21 -15.91
N PHE A 108 8.43 -5.30 -14.97
CA PHE A 108 7.86 -3.97 -15.23
C PHE A 108 8.91 -2.85 -15.28
N GLY A 109 10.20 -3.18 -15.18
CA GLY A 109 11.31 -2.25 -15.18
C GLY A 109 12.01 -2.11 -13.85
N ALA A 110 12.98 -1.20 -13.81
CA ALA A 110 13.72 -0.91 -12.60
C ALA A 110 12.80 -0.28 -11.55
N GLN A 111 12.84 -0.85 -10.35
CA GLN A 111 12.10 -0.38 -9.18
C GLN A 111 13.06 -0.03 -8.05
N VAL A 112 12.66 0.96 -7.26
CA VAL A 112 13.29 1.31 -5.99
C VAL A 112 12.25 1.18 -4.89
N GLN A 113 12.65 0.62 -3.77
CA GLN A 113 11.79 0.47 -2.61
C GLN A 113 12.43 1.15 -1.40
N LEU A 114 11.67 1.96 -0.70
CA LEU A 114 12.06 2.64 0.52
C LEU A 114 11.22 2.15 1.70
N GLY A 115 11.89 1.77 2.79
CA GLY A 115 11.24 1.41 4.07
C GLY A 115 11.25 2.59 5.03
N TYR A 116 10.08 2.97 5.56
CA TYR A 116 9.92 4.06 6.52
C TYR A 116 9.47 3.57 7.89
N GLY A 117 9.98 4.24 8.93
CA GLY A 117 9.72 3.91 10.33
C GLY A 117 10.65 2.81 10.86
N SER A 118 10.50 2.50 12.14
CA SER A 118 11.29 1.43 12.77
C SER A 118 10.73 0.07 12.39
N PRO A 119 11.54 -0.86 11.87
CA PRO A 119 11.07 -2.17 11.47
C PRO A 119 10.62 -3.00 12.68
N VAL A 120 9.53 -3.75 12.51
CA VAL A 120 9.06 -4.75 13.46
C VAL A 120 9.16 -6.12 12.81
N LYS A 121 9.94 -7.03 13.39
CA LYS A 121 10.23 -8.37 12.80
C LYS A 121 10.71 -8.28 11.34
N GLY A 122 11.54 -7.27 11.02
CA GLY A 122 12.07 -7.07 9.67
C GLY A 122 11.13 -6.36 8.69
N LEU A 123 9.89 -6.07 9.08
CA LEU A 123 8.93 -5.35 8.25
C LEU A 123 8.88 -3.87 8.66
N TYR A 124 8.96 -2.98 7.68
CA TYR A 124 8.79 -1.56 7.89
C TYR A 124 7.30 -1.19 8.00
N PRO A 125 6.95 -0.23 8.88
CA PRO A 125 5.58 0.32 8.95
C PRO A 125 5.04 0.78 7.60
N TYR A 126 5.91 1.35 6.77
CA TYR A 126 5.58 1.65 5.37
C TYR A 126 6.69 1.21 4.43
N THR A 127 6.28 0.64 3.31
CA THR A 127 7.10 0.35 2.15
C THR A 127 6.57 1.16 0.97
N ILE A 128 7.41 2.00 0.39
CA ILE A 128 7.07 2.86 -0.73
C ILE A 128 7.85 2.37 -1.95
N GLU A 129 7.14 2.01 -3.00
CA GLU A 129 7.73 1.56 -4.25
C GLU A 129 7.73 2.69 -5.27
N PHE A 130 8.82 2.77 -5.99
CA PHE A 130 9.02 3.74 -7.07
C PHE A 130 9.40 2.98 -8.33
N GLN A 131 8.68 3.24 -9.40
CA GLN A 131 8.95 2.67 -10.71
C GLN A 131 9.63 3.69 -11.61
N LYS A 132 10.64 3.27 -12.37
CA LYS A 132 11.32 4.11 -13.34
C LYS A 132 10.41 4.38 -14.53
N GLN A 133 10.23 5.66 -14.85
CA GLN A 133 9.55 6.12 -16.06
C GLN A 133 10.37 7.26 -16.66
N GLY A 134 10.88 7.07 -17.88
CA GLY A 134 11.87 7.97 -18.46
C GLY A 134 13.14 8.04 -17.59
N ASP A 135 13.54 9.25 -17.22
CA ASP A 135 14.76 9.50 -16.46
C ASP A 135 14.55 9.57 -14.94
N ALA A 136 13.33 9.36 -14.44
CA ALA A 136 13.02 9.49 -13.03
C ALA A 136 12.28 8.28 -12.47
N PHE A 137 12.35 8.11 -11.16
CA PHE A 137 11.56 7.17 -10.39
C PHE A 137 10.36 7.88 -9.77
N TYR A 138 9.16 7.33 -9.94
CA TYR A 138 7.90 7.87 -9.43
C TYR A 138 7.23 6.87 -8.50
N VAL A 139 6.55 7.36 -7.45
CA VAL A 139 5.77 6.52 -6.55
C VAL A 139 4.74 5.71 -7.35
N SER A 140 4.83 4.39 -7.27
CA SER A 140 3.92 3.45 -7.96
C SER A 140 3.00 2.73 -6.99
N SER A 141 3.50 2.40 -5.80
CA SER A 141 2.69 1.78 -4.76
C SER A 141 3.16 2.15 -3.35
N ILE A 142 2.24 2.02 -2.40
CA ILE A 142 2.48 2.23 -0.98
C ILE A 142 1.83 1.10 -0.22
N GLN A 143 2.61 0.39 0.61
CA GLN A 143 2.10 -0.60 1.54
C GLN A 143 2.37 -0.14 2.97
N GLY A 144 1.37 -0.29 3.84
CA GLY A 144 1.49 0.12 5.24
C GLY A 144 0.92 -0.92 6.20
N PHE A 145 1.63 -1.10 7.33
CA PHE A 145 1.19 -1.92 8.44
C PHE A 145 1.05 -1.04 9.67
N ALA A 146 -0.06 -1.17 10.41
CA ALA A 146 -0.39 -0.33 11.55
C ALA A 146 -0.19 1.17 11.26
N PRO A 147 -0.89 1.73 10.26
CA PRO A 147 -0.69 3.09 9.82
C PRO A 147 -0.91 4.08 10.98
N LYS A 148 -0.15 5.17 10.95
CA LYS A 148 -0.30 6.28 11.90
C LYS A 148 -1.13 7.39 11.27
N SER A 149 -1.89 8.08 12.09
CA SER A 149 -2.70 9.24 11.70
C SER A 149 -2.62 10.31 12.77
N SER A 150 -2.80 11.56 12.37
CA SER A 150 -2.98 12.70 13.28
C SER A 150 -4.45 12.87 13.73
N HIS A 151 -5.40 12.29 12.97
CA HIS A 151 -6.83 12.49 13.17
C HIS A 151 -7.57 11.22 13.60
N TYR A 152 -7.11 10.05 13.15
CA TYR A 152 -7.78 8.77 13.40
C TYR A 152 -7.00 7.90 14.37
N GLN A 153 -7.71 7.11 15.15
CA GLN A 153 -7.12 6.15 16.09
C GLN A 153 -7.58 4.75 15.77
N SER A 154 -6.78 3.75 16.07
CA SER A 154 -7.17 2.35 15.95
C SER A 154 -8.26 2.04 16.96
N LYS A 155 -9.32 1.37 16.54
CA LYS A 155 -10.38 0.87 17.42
C LYS A 155 -10.13 -0.60 17.76
N LYS A 156 -10.43 -0.94 19.01
CA LYS A 156 -10.31 -2.32 19.51
C LYS A 156 -11.66 -3.02 19.45
N ASN A 157 -11.63 -4.36 19.41
CA ASN A 157 -12.81 -5.22 19.51
C ASN A 157 -13.88 -4.99 18.42
N LEU A 158 -13.48 -4.52 17.26
CA LEU A 158 -14.36 -4.48 16.09
C LEU A 158 -14.82 -5.88 15.71
N LYS A 159 -16.03 -5.99 15.14
CA LYS A 159 -16.66 -7.23 14.65
C LYS A 159 -17.05 -7.06 13.18
N LEU A 160 -17.28 -8.16 12.49
CA LEU A 160 -17.81 -8.14 11.12
C LEU A 160 -19.08 -7.30 11.01
N ALA A 161 -19.97 -7.36 12.01
CA ALA A 161 -21.21 -6.62 12.05
C ALA A 161 -21.02 -5.08 12.03
N ASP A 162 -19.90 -4.55 12.54
CA ASP A 162 -19.61 -3.12 12.56
C ASP A 162 -19.39 -2.57 11.14
N PHE A 163 -19.07 -3.45 10.20
CA PHE A 163 -18.85 -3.11 8.80
C PHE A 163 -20.07 -3.38 7.90
N ALA A 164 -21.16 -3.96 8.44
CA ALA A 164 -22.33 -4.34 7.66
C ALA A 164 -22.97 -3.15 6.94
N GLY A 165 -22.98 -1.98 7.58
CA GLY A 165 -23.61 -0.75 7.05
C GLY A 165 -22.85 -0.06 5.92
N TYR A 166 -21.60 -0.45 5.62
CA TYR A 166 -20.84 0.17 4.52
C TYR A 166 -21.32 -0.35 3.17
N LYS A 167 -21.65 0.57 2.29
CA LYS A 167 -22.21 0.28 0.96
C LYS A 167 -21.16 0.55 -0.10
N PRO A 168 -20.81 -0.44 -0.93
CA PRO A 168 -20.01 -0.22 -2.13
C PRO A 168 -20.77 0.68 -3.11
N LEU A 169 -20.01 1.34 -3.99
CA LEU A 169 -20.55 2.09 -5.11
C LEU A 169 -21.33 1.13 -6.03
N ASP A 170 -22.62 1.40 -6.23
CA ASP A 170 -23.49 0.63 -7.12
C ASP A 170 -23.87 1.49 -8.34
N GLY A 171 -23.01 1.43 -9.36
CA GLY A 171 -23.22 2.14 -10.62
C GLY A 171 -23.46 3.64 -10.43
N LYS A 172 -24.57 4.15 -11.05
CA LYS A 172 -24.91 5.58 -11.02
C LYS A 172 -25.81 6.00 -9.86
N LYS A 173 -26.32 5.06 -9.06
CA LYS A 173 -27.39 5.35 -8.09
C LYS A 173 -26.92 5.61 -6.66
N GLU A 174 -25.83 4.99 -6.22
CA GLU A 174 -25.33 5.17 -4.86
C GLU A 174 -23.90 5.71 -4.89
N LYS A 175 -23.62 6.70 -4.04
CA LYS A 175 -22.29 7.34 -3.97
C LYS A 175 -21.25 6.51 -3.24
N GLY A 176 -21.49 5.27 -2.88
CA GLY A 176 -20.59 4.46 -2.07
C GLY A 176 -20.15 5.15 -0.75
N THR A 177 -19.89 4.38 0.28
CA THR A 177 -19.39 4.90 1.56
C THR A 177 -18.02 5.57 1.35
N SER A 178 -17.82 6.76 1.91
CA SER A 178 -16.54 7.47 1.80
C SER A 178 -15.48 6.85 2.72
N LEU A 179 -14.21 7.00 2.34
CA LEU A 179 -13.09 6.62 3.19
C LEU A 179 -13.13 7.32 4.56
N GLU A 180 -13.45 8.61 4.57
CA GLU A 180 -13.57 9.39 5.80
C GLU A 180 -14.63 8.81 6.73
N GLU A 181 -15.79 8.42 6.21
CA GLU A 181 -16.83 7.78 7.01
C GLU A 181 -16.35 6.47 7.64
N VAL A 182 -15.62 5.65 6.87
CA VAL A 182 -15.05 4.39 7.39
C VAL A 182 -14.02 4.67 8.48
N LEU A 183 -13.09 5.59 8.27
CA LEU A 183 -12.06 5.93 9.25
C LEU A 183 -12.64 6.54 10.53
N ASN A 184 -13.69 7.38 10.42
CA ASN A 184 -14.39 7.92 11.58
C ASN A 184 -15.10 6.84 12.40
N LYS A 185 -15.77 5.89 11.73
CA LYS A 185 -16.54 4.82 12.38
C LYS A 185 -15.69 3.65 12.85
N SER A 186 -14.75 3.18 12.04
CA SER A 186 -13.94 1.97 12.32
C SER A 186 -12.51 2.27 12.74
N GLY A 187 -12.06 3.52 12.63
CA GLY A 187 -10.69 3.92 12.97
C GLY A 187 -9.67 3.45 11.92
N LEU A 188 -8.41 3.43 12.34
CA LEU A 188 -7.29 3.02 11.47
C LEU A 188 -7.34 1.53 11.17
N PRO A 189 -7.04 1.11 9.93
CA PRO A 189 -6.91 -0.29 9.56
C PRO A 189 -5.64 -0.92 10.13
N ASN A 190 -5.57 -2.25 10.12
CA ASN A 190 -4.34 -2.98 10.44
C ASN A 190 -3.30 -2.90 9.32
N SER A 191 -3.77 -2.83 8.07
CA SER A 191 -2.89 -2.63 6.92
C SER A 191 -3.60 -1.87 5.81
N LEU A 192 -2.80 -1.25 4.95
CA LEU A 192 -3.26 -0.57 3.75
C LEU A 192 -2.35 -0.90 2.56
N SER A 193 -2.94 -0.82 1.38
CA SER A 193 -2.22 -0.82 0.11
C SER A 193 -2.83 0.27 -0.78
N LEU A 194 -2.02 1.24 -1.19
CA LEU A 194 -2.40 2.26 -2.16
C LEU A 194 -1.61 2.00 -3.44
N THR A 195 -2.32 1.73 -4.51
CA THR A 195 -1.75 1.42 -5.82
C THR A 195 -2.40 2.28 -6.89
N SER A 196 -1.81 2.29 -8.07
CA SER A 196 -2.38 2.98 -9.23
C SER A 196 -2.56 1.99 -10.37
N THR A 197 -3.74 1.97 -10.95
CA THR A 197 -4.02 1.34 -12.24
C THR A 197 -3.80 2.36 -13.35
N LYS A 198 -4.07 1.97 -14.60
CA LYS A 198 -3.97 2.87 -15.75
C LYS A 198 -4.86 4.13 -15.59
N ASP A 199 -6.03 3.97 -14.99
CA ASP A 199 -7.06 5.00 -14.97
C ASP A 199 -7.32 5.57 -13.57
N GLU A 200 -7.04 4.82 -12.50
CA GLU A 200 -7.50 5.12 -11.14
C GLU A 200 -6.46 4.81 -10.07
N GLN A 201 -6.59 5.49 -8.93
CA GLN A 201 -5.90 5.11 -7.70
C GLN A 201 -6.82 4.24 -6.85
N VAL A 202 -6.29 3.10 -6.42
CA VAL A 202 -7.01 2.09 -5.63
C VAL A 202 -6.38 2.00 -4.25
N LEU A 203 -7.20 2.18 -3.22
CA LEU A 203 -6.82 1.99 -1.82
C LEU A 203 -7.52 0.75 -1.26
N ALA A 204 -6.75 -0.23 -0.83
CA ALA A 204 -7.25 -1.37 -0.08
C ALA A 204 -6.92 -1.22 1.40
N LEU A 205 -7.91 -1.41 2.27
CA LEU A 205 -7.76 -1.43 3.71
C LEU A 205 -8.13 -2.80 4.27
N SER A 206 -7.34 -3.28 5.25
CA SER A 206 -7.66 -4.52 5.96
C SER A 206 -7.80 -4.28 7.45
N TYR A 207 -8.86 -4.81 8.02
CA TYR A 207 -9.17 -4.76 9.45
C TYR A 207 -9.21 -6.17 10.01
N GLN A 208 -8.32 -6.47 10.96
CA GLN A 208 -8.43 -7.67 11.77
C GLN A 208 -9.49 -7.41 12.84
N VAL A 209 -10.57 -8.14 12.81
CA VAL A 209 -11.69 -8.03 13.76
C VAL A 209 -11.75 -9.27 14.66
N THR A 210 -12.54 -9.22 15.72
CA THR A 210 -12.59 -10.31 16.72
C THR A 210 -13.12 -11.62 16.15
N ASP A 211 -13.95 -11.54 15.12
CA ASP A 211 -14.66 -12.67 14.49
C ASP A 211 -14.28 -12.87 13.01
N GLY A 212 -13.19 -12.23 12.53
CA GLY A 212 -12.73 -12.43 11.16
C GLY A 212 -11.76 -11.38 10.62
N LEU A 213 -11.81 -11.20 9.32
CA LEU A 213 -11.05 -10.19 8.56
C LEU A 213 -12.02 -9.44 7.65
N VAL A 214 -11.89 -8.13 7.60
CA VAL A 214 -12.62 -7.27 6.67
C VAL A 214 -11.65 -6.63 5.69
N SER A 215 -11.94 -6.75 4.41
CA SER A 215 -11.22 -6.06 3.33
C SER A 215 -12.14 -5.04 2.67
N LEU A 216 -11.67 -3.80 2.56
CA LEU A 216 -12.41 -2.70 1.93
C LEU A 216 -11.54 -2.13 0.81
N THR A 217 -12.09 -2.06 -0.41
CA THR A 217 -11.42 -1.46 -1.56
C THR A 217 -12.13 -0.17 -1.95
N PHE A 218 -11.34 0.87 -2.11
CA PHE A 218 -11.79 2.21 -2.49
C PHE A 218 -11.12 2.61 -3.80
N GLU A 219 -11.85 3.34 -4.62
CA GLU A 219 -11.35 4.00 -5.81
C GLU A 219 -11.48 5.52 -5.66
N ARG A 220 -10.52 6.26 -6.22
CA ARG A 220 -10.52 7.71 -6.18
C ARG A 220 -11.46 8.24 -7.25
N ASP A 221 -12.51 8.92 -6.84
CA ASP A 221 -13.48 9.52 -7.75
C ASP A 221 -12.93 10.80 -8.44
N GLN A 222 -13.70 11.35 -9.38
CA GLN A 222 -13.34 12.56 -10.12
C GLN A 222 -13.18 13.82 -9.24
N THR A 223 -13.72 13.79 -8.02
CA THR A 223 -13.56 14.86 -7.03
C THR A 223 -12.31 14.68 -6.17
N GLY A 224 -11.56 13.60 -6.38
CA GLY A 224 -10.36 13.23 -5.61
C GLY A 224 -10.66 12.50 -4.30
N GLN A 225 -11.92 12.12 -4.05
CA GLN A 225 -12.32 11.39 -2.84
C GLN A 225 -12.29 9.87 -3.07
N PHE A 226 -11.84 9.14 -2.06
CA PHE A 226 -11.90 7.68 -2.07
C PHE A 226 -13.31 7.19 -1.71
N ARG A 227 -13.92 6.40 -2.59
CA ARG A 227 -15.24 5.78 -2.45
C ARG A 227 -15.12 4.28 -2.42
N LEU A 228 -15.85 3.63 -1.50
CA LEU A 228 -15.87 2.18 -1.38
C LEU A 228 -16.45 1.56 -2.65
N THR A 229 -15.69 0.67 -3.30
CA THR A 229 -16.13 -0.06 -4.50
C THR A 229 -16.28 -1.55 -4.25
N LYS A 230 -15.59 -2.09 -3.23
CA LYS A 230 -15.70 -3.51 -2.87
C LYS A 230 -15.54 -3.72 -1.37
N LYS A 231 -16.35 -4.66 -0.84
CA LYS A 231 -16.27 -5.15 0.54
C LYS A 231 -16.20 -6.67 0.52
N GLY A 232 -15.20 -7.26 1.20
CA GLY A 232 -14.99 -8.69 1.39
C GLY A 232 -14.75 -9.04 2.85
#